data_6ddb0763546513c795c33a232860c52d
#
_entry.id   6ddb0763546513c795c33a232860c52d
#
_cell.length_a   1.000
_cell.length_b   1.000
_cell.length_c   1.000
_cell.angle_alpha   90.00
_cell.angle_beta   90.00
_cell.angle_gamma   90.00
#
_symmetry.space_group_name_H-M   'P 1'
#
loop_
_entity.id
_entity.type
_entity.pdbx_description
1 polymer ?
#
loop_
_entity_poly.entity_id
_entity_poly.type
_entity_poly.pdbx_seq_one_letter_code
_entity_poly.pdbx_strand_id
1 'polypeptide(L)'
;MTHPIIVNTWNNDKVAVGNQRLWYAKEHGYTHIDCYECANDNIYLEVFNFCNSETYWEKYMNEEVKELIAREITHPQHHQLIPLDELTFKWDNVTGNWESYADSRGINFRPLFEDMDKNGMLHPIMVRRMNGKYRKWQAGGRRILWAKKNGYTHISAYVLESQDDVDRIYTETFDEKYK
;
A
#
# COMPACT_ATOMS: atom_id res chain seq x y z
N MET A 1 -8.32 -0.86 -10.38
CA MET A 1 -7.25 -1.38 -11.28
C MET A 1 -6.71 -0.23 -12.08
N THR A 2 -5.44 0.05 -11.98
CA THR A 2 -4.83 1.28 -12.51
C THR A 2 -4.32 1.17 -13.96
N HIS A 3 -4.18 -0.04 -14.50
CA HIS A 3 -3.62 -0.22 -15.85
C HIS A 3 -4.54 -1.08 -16.71
N PRO A 4 -4.83 -0.65 -17.94
CA PRO A 4 -5.55 -1.48 -18.92
C PRO A 4 -4.81 -2.79 -19.22
N ILE A 5 -5.55 -3.82 -19.61
CA ILE A 5 -4.98 -5.04 -20.20
C ILE A 5 -4.75 -4.82 -21.71
N ILE A 6 -3.94 -5.65 -22.35
CA ILE A 6 -3.76 -5.63 -23.80
C ILE A 6 -4.41 -6.88 -24.39
N VAL A 7 -5.34 -6.68 -25.33
CA VAL A 7 -6.10 -7.73 -25.99
C VAL A 7 -5.78 -7.76 -27.48
N ASN A 8 -5.45 -8.92 -28.01
CA ASN A 8 -5.18 -9.14 -29.42
C ASN A 8 -6.47 -9.57 -30.14
N THR A 9 -7.13 -8.65 -30.82
CA THR A 9 -8.39 -8.92 -31.51
C THR A 9 -8.21 -9.77 -32.77
N TRP A 10 -7.03 -9.77 -33.39
CA TRP A 10 -6.71 -10.65 -34.54
C TRP A 10 -6.49 -12.11 -34.18
N ASN A 11 -6.38 -12.44 -32.86
CA ASN A 11 -6.14 -13.79 -32.35
C ASN A 11 -7.24 -14.19 -31.34
N ASN A 12 -8.51 -14.07 -31.76
CA ASN A 12 -9.68 -14.46 -30.97
C ASN A 12 -9.74 -13.81 -29.58
N ASP A 13 -9.48 -12.52 -29.50
CA ASP A 13 -9.56 -11.70 -28.27
C ASP A 13 -8.72 -12.25 -27.12
N LYS A 14 -7.54 -12.77 -27.43
CA LYS A 14 -6.62 -13.27 -26.40
C LYS A 14 -5.96 -12.13 -25.66
N VAL A 15 -5.97 -12.22 -24.34
CA VAL A 15 -5.21 -11.32 -23.48
C VAL A 15 -3.72 -11.58 -23.68
N ALA A 16 -3.02 -10.59 -24.24
CA ALA A 16 -1.58 -10.63 -24.43
C ALA A 16 -0.82 -10.19 -23.16
N VAL A 17 -1.35 -9.17 -22.47
CA VAL A 17 -0.77 -8.64 -21.24
C VAL A 17 -1.89 -8.34 -20.24
N GLY A 18 -1.71 -8.76 -18.99
CA GLY A 18 -2.64 -8.46 -17.90
C GLY A 18 -3.50 -9.62 -17.43
N ASN A 19 -3.10 -10.86 -17.71
CA ASN A 19 -3.83 -12.07 -17.27
C ASN A 19 -4.15 -12.09 -15.77
N GLN A 20 -3.22 -11.64 -14.91
CA GLN A 20 -3.45 -11.57 -13.47
C GLN A 20 -4.54 -10.54 -13.11
N ARG A 21 -4.57 -9.38 -13.80
CA ARG A 21 -5.60 -8.34 -13.63
C ARG A 21 -6.96 -8.84 -14.10
N LEU A 22 -7.00 -9.57 -15.21
CA LEU A 22 -8.25 -10.18 -15.71
C LEU A 22 -8.76 -11.24 -14.74
N TRP A 23 -7.88 -12.08 -14.22
CA TRP A 23 -8.22 -13.06 -13.19
C TRP A 23 -8.77 -12.39 -11.94
N TYR A 24 -8.08 -11.39 -11.41
CA TYR A 24 -8.51 -10.61 -10.26
C TYR A 24 -9.91 -9.98 -10.50
N ALA A 25 -10.13 -9.38 -11.66
CA ALA A 25 -11.42 -8.79 -11.99
C ALA A 25 -12.56 -9.81 -11.95
N LYS A 26 -12.35 -11.00 -12.51
CA LYS A 26 -13.34 -12.09 -12.49
C LYS A 26 -13.65 -12.57 -11.07
N GLU A 27 -12.63 -12.79 -10.25
CA GLU A 27 -12.79 -13.24 -8.86
C GLU A 27 -13.56 -12.22 -7.99
N HIS A 28 -13.46 -10.92 -8.31
CA HIS A 28 -14.12 -9.85 -7.55
C HIS A 28 -15.40 -9.34 -8.21
N GLY A 29 -15.94 -10.07 -9.20
CA GLY A 29 -17.23 -9.79 -9.81
C GLY A 29 -17.29 -8.54 -10.69
N TYR A 30 -16.13 -8.04 -11.15
CA TYR A 30 -16.12 -6.96 -12.15
C TYR A 30 -16.66 -7.46 -13.48
N THR A 31 -17.59 -6.74 -14.06
CA THR A 31 -18.19 -7.06 -15.35
C THR A 31 -17.43 -6.49 -16.54
N HIS A 32 -16.60 -5.47 -16.30
CA HIS A 32 -15.82 -4.77 -17.32
C HIS A 32 -14.40 -4.51 -16.79
N ILE A 33 -13.46 -4.45 -17.73
CA ILE A 33 -12.07 -4.09 -17.48
C ILE A 33 -11.55 -3.26 -18.64
N ASP A 34 -10.82 -2.20 -18.36
CA ASP A 34 -10.19 -1.38 -19.39
C ASP A 34 -9.17 -2.18 -20.18
N CYS A 35 -9.20 -2.06 -21.51
CA CYS A 35 -8.25 -2.72 -22.38
C CYS A 35 -7.79 -1.84 -23.54
N TYR A 36 -6.59 -2.11 -24.03
CA TYR A 36 -6.13 -1.70 -25.35
C TYR A 36 -6.41 -2.83 -26.34
N GLU A 37 -7.21 -2.54 -27.36
CA GLU A 37 -7.50 -3.48 -28.42
C GLU A 37 -6.47 -3.32 -29.54
N CYS A 38 -5.73 -4.40 -29.84
CA CYS A 38 -4.72 -4.43 -30.88
C CYS A 38 -5.22 -5.29 -32.04
N ALA A 39 -5.39 -4.69 -33.22
CA ALA A 39 -5.92 -5.36 -34.40
C ALA A 39 -4.86 -6.12 -35.22
N ASN A 40 -3.59 -5.91 -34.96
CA ASN A 40 -2.46 -6.59 -35.60
C ASN A 40 -1.18 -6.46 -34.78
N ASP A 41 -0.13 -7.18 -35.19
CA ASP A 41 1.17 -7.21 -34.48
C ASP A 41 1.86 -5.83 -34.40
N ASN A 42 1.69 -4.98 -35.40
CA ASN A 42 2.32 -3.66 -35.39
C ASN A 42 1.69 -2.76 -34.31
N ILE A 43 0.36 -2.75 -34.24
CA ILE A 43 -0.38 -2.02 -33.21
C ILE A 43 -0.04 -2.60 -31.84
N TYR A 44 0.03 -3.91 -31.72
CA TYR A 44 0.45 -4.56 -30.47
C TYR A 44 1.84 -4.11 -30.00
N LEU A 45 2.83 -4.12 -30.90
CA LEU A 45 4.19 -3.68 -30.57
C LEU A 45 4.24 -2.19 -30.17
N GLU A 46 3.48 -1.35 -30.86
CA GLU A 46 3.37 0.08 -30.55
C GLU A 46 2.79 0.29 -29.14
N VAL A 47 1.65 -0.35 -28.84
CA VAL A 47 0.98 -0.28 -27.54
C VAL A 47 1.87 -0.90 -26.45
N PHE A 48 2.48 -2.04 -26.71
CA PHE A 48 3.38 -2.70 -25.76
C PHE A 48 4.59 -1.82 -25.42
N ASN A 49 5.23 -1.23 -26.43
CA ASN A 49 6.36 -0.31 -26.23
C ASN A 49 5.93 0.96 -25.49
N PHE A 50 4.75 1.51 -25.85
CA PHE A 50 4.18 2.65 -25.12
C PHE A 50 3.93 2.29 -23.65
N CYS A 51 3.29 1.15 -23.37
CA CYS A 51 3.04 0.69 -21.99
C CYS A 51 4.30 0.37 -21.19
N ASN A 52 5.42 0.15 -21.84
CA ASN A 52 6.73 -0.02 -21.20
C ASN A 52 7.60 1.24 -21.26
N SER A 53 7.10 2.35 -21.80
CA SER A 53 7.83 3.61 -21.85
C SER A 53 7.84 4.31 -20.49
N GLU A 54 8.87 5.11 -20.25
CA GLU A 54 8.98 5.95 -19.05
C GLU A 54 7.77 6.91 -18.95
N THR A 55 7.33 7.48 -20.07
CA THR A 55 6.17 8.38 -20.16
C THR A 55 4.85 7.69 -19.77
N TYR A 56 4.68 6.42 -20.13
CA TYR A 56 3.53 5.64 -19.71
C TYR A 56 3.53 5.42 -18.20
N TRP A 57 4.66 5.02 -17.65
CA TRP A 57 4.83 4.83 -16.23
C TRP A 57 4.67 6.14 -15.44
N GLU A 58 5.20 7.25 -15.91
CA GLU A 58 4.98 8.57 -15.32
C GLU A 58 3.51 8.98 -15.30
N LYS A 59 2.77 8.68 -16.38
CA LYS A 59 1.34 8.99 -16.48
C LYS A 59 0.46 8.12 -15.58
N TYR A 60 0.79 6.84 -15.45
CA TYR A 60 -0.02 5.86 -14.69
C TYR A 60 0.55 5.57 -13.30
N MET A 61 1.83 5.88 -13.06
CA MET A 61 2.44 5.87 -11.73
C MET A 61 2.21 7.17 -10.95
N ASN A 62 1.61 8.19 -11.54
CA ASN A 62 0.81 9.14 -10.78
C ASN A 62 -0.45 8.41 -10.27
N GLU A 63 -0.25 7.31 -9.56
CA GLU A 63 -1.26 6.75 -8.69
C GLU A 63 -1.76 7.91 -7.84
N GLU A 64 -3.07 8.11 -7.86
CA GLU A 64 -3.74 9.07 -7.00
C GLU A 64 -3.13 8.91 -5.60
N VAL A 65 -2.38 9.92 -5.16
CA VAL A 65 -1.67 9.87 -3.88
C VAL A 65 -2.72 9.65 -2.80
N LYS A 66 -2.84 8.42 -2.35
CA LYS A 66 -3.83 8.05 -1.34
C LYS A 66 -3.17 8.11 0.03
N GLU A 67 -3.45 9.18 0.74
CA GLU A 67 -2.84 9.50 2.01
C GLU A 67 -3.66 8.97 3.18
N LEU A 68 -3.02 8.20 4.06
CA LEU A 68 -3.58 7.80 5.34
C LEU A 68 -3.12 8.76 6.44
N ILE A 69 -3.91 9.79 6.67
CA ILE A 69 -3.61 10.82 7.67
C ILE A 69 -4.18 10.40 9.02
N ALA A 70 -3.35 10.47 10.06
CA ALA A 70 -3.79 10.23 11.43
C ALA A 70 -4.68 11.38 11.93
N ARG A 71 -5.73 11.04 12.68
CA ARG A 71 -6.67 12.03 13.24
C ARG A 71 -6.09 12.80 14.41
N GLU A 72 -5.20 12.19 15.17
CA GLU A 72 -4.55 12.80 16.33
C GLU A 72 -3.04 12.84 16.12
N ILE A 73 -2.49 14.04 15.94
CA ILE A 73 -1.07 14.32 15.79
C ILE A 73 -0.62 15.15 16.98
N THR A 74 -0.19 14.45 18.04
CA THR A 74 0.21 15.08 19.31
C THR A 74 1.59 15.73 19.26
N HIS A 75 2.45 15.28 18.33
CA HIS A 75 3.85 15.74 18.18
C HIS A 75 4.12 16.20 16.74
N PRO A 76 3.55 17.36 16.33
CA PRO A 76 3.63 17.82 14.93
C PRO A 76 5.07 18.05 14.44
N GLN A 77 6.01 18.38 15.34
CA GLN A 77 7.42 18.58 15.00
C GLN A 77 8.13 17.31 14.52
N HIS A 78 7.61 16.13 14.85
CA HIS A 78 8.14 14.82 14.43
C HIS A 78 7.28 14.20 13.33
N HIS A 79 6.13 14.80 13.02
CA HIS A 79 5.17 14.23 12.08
C HIS A 79 5.60 14.47 10.64
N GLN A 80 5.52 13.40 9.84
CA GLN A 80 5.67 13.43 8.38
C GLN A 80 4.67 12.47 7.74
N LEU A 81 4.25 12.78 6.54
CA LEU A 81 3.56 11.86 5.66
C LEU A 81 4.63 11.14 4.83
N ILE A 82 4.81 9.84 5.05
CA ILE A 82 5.90 9.06 4.44
C ILE A 82 5.37 8.07 3.41
N PRO A 83 6.10 7.85 2.29
CA PRO A 83 5.71 6.87 1.30
C PRO A 83 5.83 5.44 1.85
N LEU A 84 4.82 4.60 1.57
CA LEU A 84 4.77 3.22 2.05
C LEU A 84 5.73 2.28 1.32
N ASP A 85 6.17 2.62 0.12
CA ASP A 85 7.17 1.89 -0.66
C ASP A 85 8.61 2.11 -0.12
N GLU A 86 8.87 3.27 0.50
CA GLU A 86 10.13 3.54 1.21
C GLU A 86 10.18 2.95 2.62
N LEU A 87 9.06 2.40 3.12
CA LEU A 87 8.95 1.88 4.47
C LEU A 87 9.22 0.39 4.52
N THR A 88 10.26 -0.01 5.25
CA THR A 88 10.57 -1.42 5.54
C THR A 88 10.11 -1.82 6.94
N PHE A 89 9.50 -3.01 7.06
CA PHE A 89 9.12 -3.57 8.35
C PHE A 89 9.13 -5.10 8.33
N LYS A 90 9.04 -5.68 9.52
CA LYS A 90 9.25 -7.12 9.77
C LYS A 90 8.42 -8.05 8.88
N TRP A 91 7.23 -7.63 8.46
CA TRP A 91 6.28 -8.47 7.73
C TRP A 91 6.28 -8.26 6.22
N ASP A 92 7.16 -7.41 5.67
CA ASP A 92 7.33 -7.25 4.22
C ASP A 92 7.76 -8.57 3.54
N ASN A 93 8.44 -9.45 4.29
CA ASN A 93 8.90 -10.75 3.80
C ASN A 93 7.90 -11.91 4.04
N VAL A 94 6.73 -11.63 4.59
CA VAL A 94 5.68 -12.63 4.73
C VAL A 94 5.01 -12.80 3.37
N THR A 95 5.50 -13.78 2.61
CA THR A 95 4.89 -14.18 1.35
C THR A 95 3.64 -15.00 1.64
N GLY A 96 2.49 -14.60 1.11
CA GLY A 96 1.24 -15.31 1.26
C GLY A 96 0.25 -14.64 2.22
N ASN A 97 -0.67 -15.42 2.76
CA ASN A 97 -1.74 -14.93 3.60
C ASN A 97 -1.21 -14.50 4.98
N TRP A 98 -1.00 -13.19 5.16
CA TRP A 98 -0.56 -12.60 6.43
C TRP A 98 -1.60 -12.79 7.56
N GLU A 99 -2.89 -13.01 7.24
CA GLU A 99 -3.95 -13.34 8.21
C GLU A 99 -3.65 -14.71 8.83
N SER A 100 -3.33 -15.71 8.01
CA SER A 100 -2.91 -17.02 8.49
C SER A 100 -1.62 -16.96 9.34
N TYR A 101 -0.67 -16.11 8.97
CA TYR A 101 0.54 -15.87 9.78
C TYR A 101 0.19 -15.24 11.14
N ALA A 102 -0.72 -14.29 11.15
CA ALA A 102 -1.18 -13.63 12.37
C ALA A 102 -1.90 -14.62 13.29
N ASP A 103 -2.81 -15.41 12.72
CA ASP A 103 -3.57 -16.43 13.46
C ASP A 103 -2.63 -17.47 14.08
N SER A 104 -1.60 -17.93 13.36
CA SER A 104 -0.57 -18.85 13.87
C SER A 104 0.23 -18.29 15.04
N ARG A 105 0.24 -16.97 15.23
CA ARG A 105 0.92 -16.24 16.32
C ARG A 105 -0.05 -15.74 17.41
N GLY A 106 -1.33 -16.03 17.30
CA GLY A 106 -2.36 -15.53 18.22
C GLY A 106 -2.58 -14.01 18.13
N ILE A 107 -2.21 -13.38 17.01
CA ILE A 107 -2.32 -11.93 16.82
C ILE A 107 -3.69 -11.64 16.20
N ASN A 108 -4.60 -11.07 16.97
CA ASN A 108 -5.91 -10.66 16.47
C ASN A 108 -5.82 -9.25 15.86
N PHE A 109 -5.96 -9.13 14.54
CA PHE A 109 -6.00 -7.85 13.83
C PHE A 109 -7.42 -7.28 13.66
N ARG A 110 -8.44 -8.13 13.76
CA ARG A 110 -9.82 -7.77 13.41
C ARG A 110 -10.33 -6.52 14.13
N PRO A 111 -10.23 -6.38 15.46
CA PRO A 111 -10.78 -5.21 16.15
C PRO A 111 -10.14 -3.89 15.68
N LEU A 112 -8.81 -3.89 15.43
CA LEU A 112 -8.13 -2.70 14.94
C LEU A 112 -8.55 -2.37 13.49
N PHE A 113 -8.72 -3.38 12.64
CA PHE A 113 -9.07 -3.17 11.24
C PHE A 113 -10.51 -2.69 11.11
N GLU A 114 -11.46 -3.25 11.86
CA GLU A 114 -12.84 -2.77 11.93
C GLU A 114 -12.92 -1.31 12.44
N ASP A 115 -12.10 -0.96 13.43
CA ASP A 115 -12.01 0.42 13.90
C ASP A 115 -11.43 1.34 12.82
N MET A 116 -10.36 0.93 12.13
CA MET A 116 -9.75 1.73 11.07
C MET A 116 -10.65 1.87 9.83
N ASP A 117 -11.45 0.84 9.50
CA ASP A 117 -12.43 0.89 8.42
C ASP A 117 -13.53 1.93 8.72
N LYS A 118 -13.94 2.03 9.97
CA LYS A 118 -15.00 2.94 10.42
C LYS A 118 -14.51 4.35 10.71
N ASN A 119 -13.38 4.46 11.38
CA ASN A 119 -12.93 5.69 12.02
C ASN A 119 -11.60 6.22 11.44
N GLY A 120 -10.94 5.49 10.53
CA GLY A 120 -9.60 5.83 10.05
C GLY A 120 -8.50 5.62 11.09
N MET A 121 -7.28 5.99 10.75
CA MET A 121 -6.12 5.86 11.64
C MET A 121 -6.12 6.91 12.75
N LEU A 122 -6.09 6.49 14.01
CA LEU A 122 -6.12 7.42 15.14
C LEU A 122 -4.77 8.14 15.32
N HIS A 123 -3.67 7.39 15.45
CA HIS A 123 -2.34 7.95 15.72
C HIS A 123 -1.33 7.58 14.63
N PRO A 124 -0.32 8.44 14.35
CA PRO A 124 0.79 8.12 13.46
C PRO A 124 1.52 6.83 13.85
N ILE A 125 2.14 6.17 12.88
CA ILE A 125 3.10 5.09 13.17
C ILE A 125 4.42 5.69 13.65
N MET A 126 5.31 4.85 14.20
CA MET A 126 6.64 5.29 14.65
C MET A 126 7.72 4.66 13.77
N VAL A 127 8.57 5.50 13.20
CA VAL A 127 9.63 5.08 12.29
C VAL A 127 10.94 5.82 12.57
N ARG A 128 12.03 5.25 12.10
CA ARG A 128 13.33 5.93 12.01
C ARG A 128 13.83 5.90 10.58
N ARG A 129 14.68 6.87 10.22
CA ARG A 129 15.35 6.88 8.92
C ARG A 129 16.68 6.13 9.00
N MET A 130 16.89 5.16 8.09
CA MET A 130 18.11 4.36 8.02
C MET A 130 18.47 4.13 6.55
N ASN A 131 19.69 4.50 6.16
CA ASN A 131 20.19 4.29 4.79
C ASN A 131 19.24 4.82 3.71
N GLY A 132 18.65 5.99 3.92
CA GLY A 132 17.74 6.62 2.97
C GLY A 132 16.31 6.08 2.98
N LYS A 133 16.01 5.01 3.72
CA LYS A 133 14.68 4.42 3.85
C LYS A 133 14.10 4.59 5.25
N TYR A 134 12.79 4.48 5.36
CA TYR A 134 12.11 4.43 6.64
C TYR A 134 12.05 2.99 7.15
N ARG A 135 12.25 2.81 8.43
CA ARG A 135 12.09 1.53 9.10
C ARG A 135 11.14 1.67 10.29
N LYS A 136 10.11 0.80 10.35
CA LYS A 136 9.22 0.75 11.50
C LYS A 136 10.03 0.55 12.79
N TRP A 137 9.82 1.39 13.79
CA TRP A 137 10.53 1.29 15.05
C TRP A 137 9.67 0.59 16.12
N GLN A 138 8.87 1.32 16.90
CA GLN A 138 8.13 0.75 18.03
C GLN A 138 6.71 0.32 17.64
N ALA A 139 5.85 1.26 17.27
CA ALA A 139 4.42 1.04 17.02
C ALA A 139 4.04 1.13 15.55
N GLY A 140 2.97 0.45 15.13
CA GLY A 140 2.29 0.70 13.86
C GLY A 140 2.28 -0.43 12.86
N GLY A 141 2.90 -1.62 13.12
CA GLY A 141 2.97 -2.70 12.14
C GLY A 141 1.59 -3.12 11.58
N ARG A 142 0.56 -3.23 12.41
CA ARG A 142 -0.80 -3.56 11.97
C ARG A 142 -1.43 -2.46 11.10
N ARG A 143 -1.16 -1.17 11.42
CA ARG A 143 -1.62 -0.02 10.63
C ARG A 143 -0.95 0.05 9.27
N ILE A 144 0.34 -0.29 9.17
CA ILE A 144 1.07 -0.41 7.90
C ILE A 144 0.43 -1.50 7.02
N LEU A 145 0.14 -2.67 7.58
CA LEU A 145 -0.54 -3.75 6.84
C LEU A 145 -1.91 -3.33 6.32
N TRP A 146 -2.70 -2.70 7.18
CA TRP A 146 -4.02 -2.21 6.78
C TRP A 146 -3.91 -1.16 5.67
N ALA A 147 -2.98 -0.22 5.78
CA ALA A 147 -2.75 0.80 4.76
C ALA A 147 -2.36 0.19 3.41
N LYS A 148 -1.40 -0.74 3.41
CA LYS A 148 -0.99 -1.47 2.19
C LYS A 148 -2.15 -2.26 1.57
N LYS A 149 -2.95 -2.96 2.38
CA LYS A 149 -4.12 -3.73 1.94
C LYS A 149 -5.19 -2.85 1.28
N ASN A 150 -5.36 -1.63 1.77
CA ASN A 150 -6.37 -0.68 1.28
C ASN A 150 -5.82 0.27 0.20
N GLY A 151 -4.62 -0.01 -0.35
CA GLY A 151 -4.04 0.72 -1.47
C GLY A 151 -3.62 2.15 -1.14
N TYR A 152 -3.32 2.45 0.12
CA TYR A 152 -2.70 3.72 0.48
C TYR A 152 -1.26 3.75 -0.01
N THR A 153 -0.82 4.93 -0.48
CA THR A 153 0.54 5.17 -0.94
C THR A 153 1.39 5.86 0.13
N HIS A 154 0.76 6.65 1.00
CA HIS A 154 1.42 7.38 2.07
C HIS A 154 0.73 7.15 3.41
N ILE A 155 1.50 7.26 4.51
CA ILE A 155 1.01 7.07 5.87
C ILE A 155 1.61 8.10 6.83
N SER A 156 0.77 8.63 7.74
CA SER A 156 1.23 9.49 8.84
C SER A 156 2.19 8.75 9.77
N ALA A 157 3.37 9.34 9.99
CA ALA A 157 4.41 8.78 10.83
C ALA A 157 5.07 9.84 11.73
N TYR A 158 5.51 9.42 12.90
CA TYR A 158 6.53 10.13 13.65
C TYR A 158 7.90 9.60 13.25
N VAL A 159 8.72 10.47 12.65
CA VAL A 159 10.10 10.16 12.28
C VAL A 159 11.00 10.54 13.44
N LEU A 160 11.58 9.53 14.10
CA LEU A 160 12.30 9.68 15.36
C LEU A 160 13.77 9.27 15.19
N GLU A 161 14.64 9.99 15.87
CA GLU A 161 16.10 9.79 15.76
C GLU A 161 16.71 9.14 17.00
N SER A 162 16.07 9.31 18.18
CA SER A 162 16.56 8.79 19.45
C SER A 162 15.60 7.80 20.11
N GLN A 163 16.13 6.91 20.95
CA GLN A 163 15.32 6.01 21.77
C GLN A 163 14.50 6.79 22.80
N ASP A 164 15.07 7.86 23.36
CA ASP A 164 14.39 8.70 24.36
C ASP A 164 13.13 9.37 23.77
N ASP A 165 13.19 9.83 22.51
CA ASP A 165 12.01 10.35 21.81
C ASP A 165 10.96 9.26 21.57
N VAL A 166 11.40 8.05 21.21
CA VAL A 166 10.50 6.91 21.04
C VAL A 166 9.76 6.61 22.33
N ASP A 167 10.49 6.47 23.45
CA ASP A 167 9.91 6.10 24.73
C ASP A 167 8.97 7.19 25.25
N ARG A 168 9.38 8.46 25.14
CA ARG A 168 8.55 9.60 25.51
C ARG A 168 7.26 9.68 24.69
N ILE A 169 7.37 9.70 23.36
CA ILE A 169 6.21 9.83 22.47
C ILE A 169 5.33 8.59 22.56
N TYR A 170 5.90 7.39 22.72
CA TYR A 170 5.13 6.17 22.91
C TYR A 170 4.29 6.25 24.19
N THR A 171 4.90 6.63 25.30
CA THR A 171 4.21 6.79 26.59
C THR A 171 3.11 7.84 26.52
N GLU A 172 3.41 9.04 26.01
CA GLU A 172 2.44 10.13 25.88
C GLU A 172 1.27 9.82 24.93
N THR A 173 1.53 9.03 23.88
CA THR A 173 0.52 8.74 22.86
C THR A 173 -0.32 7.49 23.16
N PHE A 174 0.28 6.45 23.77
CA PHE A 174 -0.33 5.13 23.84
C PHE A 174 -0.62 4.62 25.26
N ASP A 175 0.14 5.04 26.29
CA ASP A 175 -0.03 4.46 27.63
C ASP A 175 -1.32 4.89 28.33
N GLU A 176 -1.81 6.10 28.12
CA GLU A 176 -3.01 6.60 28.78
C GLU A 176 -4.31 6.03 28.21
N LYS A 177 -4.29 5.49 26.99
CA LYS A 177 -5.50 4.95 26.29
C LYS A 177 -5.61 3.43 26.35
N TYR A 178 -4.61 2.73 26.88
CA TYR A 178 -4.60 1.26 26.95
C TYR A 178 -4.47 0.72 28.40
N LYS A 179 -4.55 1.58 29.39
CA LYS A 179 -4.76 1.25 30.81
C LYS A 179 -6.23 1.33 31.19
#